data_a2537d642180417b7a9fb8bd2d3bb615
#
_entry.id   a2537d642180417b7a9fb8bd2d3bb615
#
_cell.length_a   1.000
_cell.length_b   1.000
_cell.length_c   1.000
_cell.angle_alpha   90.00
_cell.angle_beta   90.00
_cell.angle_gamma   90.00
#
_symmetry.space_group_name_H-M   'P 1'
#
loop_
_entity.id
_entity.type
_entity.pdbx_description
1 polymer ?
#
loop_
_entity_poly.entity_id
_entity_poly.type
_entity_poly.pdbx_seq_one_letter_code
_entity_poly.pdbx_strand_id
1 'polypeptide(L)'
;FFNFQSFAALNMFNYPGDLMWDQPAPLGFSYPRQNLGDIYHTSAVYMDKVQSLNWFVQAGWSKTKARGMDDFGFSLLGWMTPPEDHDGYSVYAGVRYDIDDLGLKLGAEYNWGSEYWISFTPGHDDLYASKLGTRGDVIELYGIYDLPAGEAISSLSRAFMRLGYQHYEYDYTGSGYWLGAPVDMDQTAVYPGLMYAPIETMDQVYLTFEAWF
;
A
#
# COMPACT_ATOMS: atom_id res chain seq x y z
N PHE A 1 5.28 -8.83 -16.15
CA PHE A 1 4.39 -7.66 -16.34
C PHE A 1 5.11 -6.39 -15.89
N PHE A 2 5.00 -5.33 -16.67
CA PHE A 2 5.61 -4.02 -16.41
C PHE A 2 4.52 -2.95 -16.43
N ASN A 3 4.50 -2.08 -15.41
CA ASN A 3 3.57 -0.97 -15.31
C ASN A 3 4.31 0.34 -15.00
N PHE A 4 3.94 1.40 -15.71
CA PHE A 4 4.42 2.76 -15.46
C PHE A 4 3.24 3.70 -15.31
N GLN A 5 3.26 4.53 -14.27
CA GLN A 5 2.22 5.50 -13.98
C GLN A 5 2.84 6.86 -13.63
N SER A 6 2.18 7.91 -14.02
CA SER A 6 2.56 9.29 -13.72
C SER A 6 1.33 10.09 -13.31
N PHE A 7 1.42 10.80 -12.21
CA PHE A 7 0.34 11.60 -11.66
C PHE A 7 0.82 13.01 -11.32
N ALA A 8 0.00 14.02 -11.63
CA ALA A 8 0.17 15.36 -11.10
C ALA A 8 -0.53 15.44 -9.72
N ALA A 9 0.22 15.75 -8.69
CA ALA A 9 -0.32 15.98 -7.36
C ALA A 9 -0.77 17.43 -7.22
N LEU A 10 -2.06 17.59 -6.95
CA LEU A 10 -2.71 18.88 -6.75
C LEU A 10 -2.92 19.15 -5.26
N ASN A 11 -2.94 20.43 -4.89
CA ASN A 11 -3.28 20.84 -3.54
C ASN A 11 -4.67 20.31 -3.14
N MET A 12 -4.70 19.45 -2.13
CA MET A 12 -5.92 18.82 -1.65
C MET A 12 -6.88 19.79 -0.94
N PHE A 13 -6.39 20.94 -0.49
CA PHE A 13 -7.20 21.94 0.21
C PHE A 13 -8.03 22.85 -0.71
N ASN A 14 -7.82 22.76 -2.00
CA ASN A 14 -8.75 23.32 -2.97
C ASN A 14 -10.01 22.51 -3.19
N TYR A 15 -10.07 21.40 -2.54
CA TYR A 15 -11.13 20.45 -2.66
C TYR A 15 -12.51 20.93 -2.18
N PRO A 16 -12.63 21.67 -1.10
CA PRO A 16 -13.94 22.12 -0.62
C PRO A 16 -14.67 23.04 -1.58
N GLY A 17 -13.95 23.84 -2.34
CA GLY A 17 -14.59 24.73 -3.30
C GLY A 17 -15.45 24.01 -4.32
N ASP A 18 -15.02 22.83 -4.73
CA ASP A 18 -15.64 22.11 -5.83
C ASP A 18 -16.76 21.14 -5.41
N LEU A 19 -16.81 20.72 -4.13
CA LEU A 19 -17.76 19.70 -3.73
C LEU A 19 -18.92 20.14 -2.85
N MET A 20 -18.71 21.13 -2.04
CA MET A 20 -19.77 21.55 -1.13
C MET A 20 -20.29 22.93 -1.42
N TRP A 21 -19.64 23.68 -2.27
CA TRP A 21 -19.66 25.09 -2.06
C TRP A 21 -19.35 25.84 -3.33
N ASP A 22 -20.31 25.84 -4.21
CA ASP A 22 -20.51 26.95 -5.17
C ASP A 22 -20.74 28.29 -4.42
N GLN A 23 -20.45 28.29 -3.15
CA GLN A 23 -20.53 29.47 -2.32
C GLN A 23 -19.15 30.14 -2.29
N PRO A 24 -19.05 31.44 -2.51
CA PRO A 24 -17.81 32.15 -2.25
C PRO A 24 -17.34 31.81 -0.84
N ALA A 25 -16.07 31.40 -0.71
CA ALA A 25 -15.50 31.08 0.58
C ALA A 25 -15.88 32.15 1.62
N PRO A 26 -16.43 31.80 2.77
CA PRO A 26 -16.71 32.76 3.80
C PRO A 26 -15.43 33.55 4.11
N LEU A 27 -15.48 34.86 4.07
CA LEU A 27 -14.35 35.77 4.27
C LEU A 27 -13.48 36.06 3.04
N GLY A 28 -13.92 35.75 1.80
CA GLY A 28 -13.22 36.15 0.58
C GLY A 28 -11.90 35.41 0.32
N PHE A 29 -11.67 34.29 0.97
CA PHE A 29 -10.55 33.43 0.67
C PHE A 29 -10.85 32.63 -0.60
N SER A 30 -10.16 32.95 -1.66
CA SER A 30 -10.04 32.11 -2.84
C SER A 30 -8.89 31.14 -2.57
N TYR A 31 -9.15 29.85 -2.68
CA TYR A 31 -8.09 28.83 -2.64
C TYR A 31 -7.72 28.45 -4.08
N PRO A 32 -6.73 29.11 -4.69
CA PRO A 32 -6.33 28.76 -6.04
C PRO A 32 -5.76 27.35 -6.04
N ARG A 33 -6.17 26.52 -7.00
CA ARG A 33 -5.58 25.19 -7.19
C ARG A 33 -4.09 25.35 -7.48
N GLN A 34 -3.27 24.74 -6.65
CA GLN A 34 -1.82 24.74 -6.83
C GLN A 34 -1.35 23.33 -7.15
N ASN A 35 -0.48 23.23 -8.14
CA ASN A 35 0.18 21.99 -8.46
C ASN A 35 1.39 21.83 -7.53
N LEU A 36 1.31 20.91 -6.56
CA LEU A 36 2.35 20.66 -5.57
C LEU A 36 3.50 19.81 -6.13
N GLY A 37 3.31 19.17 -7.28
CA GLY A 37 4.35 18.35 -7.91
C GLY A 37 3.80 17.20 -8.73
N ASP A 38 4.69 16.35 -9.20
CA ASP A 38 4.39 15.17 -9.98
C ASP A 38 4.82 13.92 -9.22
N ILE A 39 4.10 12.82 -9.39
CA ILE A 39 4.46 11.50 -8.87
C ILE A 39 4.60 10.54 -10.04
N TYR A 40 5.72 9.85 -10.10
CA TYR A 40 6.00 8.79 -11.06
C TYR A 40 6.05 7.46 -10.32
N HIS A 41 5.49 6.43 -10.92
CA HIS A 41 5.46 5.10 -10.34
C HIS A 41 5.71 4.06 -11.43
N THR A 42 6.54 3.07 -11.12
CA THR A 42 6.86 1.96 -12.01
C THR A 42 6.97 0.70 -11.19
N SER A 43 6.40 -0.39 -11.68
CA SER A 43 6.58 -1.71 -11.09
C SER A 43 6.78 -2.77 -12.16
N ALA A 44 7.55 -3.79 -11.82
CA ALA A 44 7.76 -4.96 -12.65
C ALA A 44 7.62 -6.20 -11.78
N VAL A 45 6.96 -7.24 -12.29
CA VAL A 45 6.82 -8.54 -11.63
C VAL A 45 7.27 -9.63 -12.57
N TYR A 46 8.03 -10.56 -12.05
CA TYR A 46 8.33 -11.84 -12.68
C TYR A 46 7.72 -12.96 -11.84
N MET A 47 7.03 -13.87 -12.48
CA MET A 47 6.43 -15.05 -11.83
C MET A 47 6.74 -16.28 -12.67
N ASP A 48 6.94 -17.41 -11.97
CA ASP A 48 7.19 -18.70 -12.62
C ASP A 48 6.65 -19.84 -11.74
N LYS A 49 6.56 -21.00 -12.33
CA LYS A 49 6.13 -22.23 -11.69
C LYS A 49 7.07 -23.38 -12.09
N VAL A 50 7.62 -24.04 -11.09
CA VAL A 50 8.42 -25.25 -11.26
C VAL A 50 7.75 -26.39 -10.48
N GLN A 51 7.13 -27.33 -11.21
CA GLN A 51 6.32 -28.40 -10.63
C GLN A 51 5.21 -27.83 -9.72
N SER A 52 5.23 -28.15 -8.43
CA SER A 52 4.27 -27.66 -7.44
C SER A 52 4.69 -26.34 -6.79
N LEU A 53 5.90 -25.85 -7.06
CA LEU A 53 6.40 -24.59 -6.50
C LEU A 53 6.06 -23.43 -7.44
N ASN A 54 5.24 -22.52 -6.95
CA ASN A 54 4.96 -21.23 -7.58
C ASN A 54 5.78 -20.16 -6.86
N TRP A 55 6.34 -19.21 -7.59
CA TRP A 55 7.08 -18.11 -6.99
C TRP A 55 6.99 -16.85 -7.81
N PHE A 56 7.21 -15.73 -7.18
CA PHE A 56 7.27 -14.44 -7.86
C PHE A 56 8.25 -13.51 -7.14
N VAL A 57 8.74 -12.53 -7.90
CA VAL A 57 9.49 -11.38 -7.40
C VAL A 57 8.97 -10.14 -8.11
N GLN A 58 8.69 -9.11 -7.34
CA GLN A 58 8.28 -7.79 -7.83
C GLN A 58 9.25 -6.74 -7.30
N ALA A 59 9.59 -5.78 -8.14
CA ALA A 59 10.28 -4.56 -7.76
C ALA A 59 9.43 -3.35 -8.11
N GLY A 60 9.42 -2.35 -7.24
CA GLY A 60 8.72 -1.08 -7.41
C GLY A 60 9.67 0.09 -7.27
N TRP A 61 9.39 1.16 -8.01
CA TRP A 61 10.03 2.44 -7.88
C TRP A 61 8.99 3.55 -7.95
N SER A 62 9.07 4.48 -7.04
CA SER A 62 8.28 5.71 -7.04
C SER A 62 9.20 6.92 -6.97
N LYS A 63 8.81 8.00 -7.62
CA LYS A 63 9.53 9.27 -7.55
C LYS A 63 8.55 10.40 -7.34
N THR A 64 8.81 11.22 -6.35
CA THR A 64 8.14 12.50 -6.17
C THR A 64 9.00 13.62 -6.73
N LYS A 65 8.37 14.53 -7.48
CA LYS A 65 8.97 15.80 -7.93
C LYS A 65 8.16 16.92 -7.34
N ALA A 66 8.65 17.50 -6.25
CA ALA A 66 7.98 18.59 -5.56
C ALA A 66 8.17 19.91 -6.31
N ARG A 67 7.11 20.73 -6.39
CA ARG A 67 7.14 22.04 -7.04
C ARG A 67 7.14 23.20 -6.06
N GLY A 68 6.74 22.97 -4.82
CA GLY A 68 6.66 24.03 -3.82
C GLY A 68 5.69 23.68 -2.69
N MET A 69 5.37 24.69 -1.91
CA MET A 69 4.33 24.63 -0.88
C MET A 69 3.19 25.56 -1.27
N ASP A 70 1.99 25.23 -0.82
CA ASP A 70 0.85 26.14 -0.93
C ASP A 70 0.89 27.24 0.14
N ASP A 71 -0.11 28.13 0.10
CA ASP A 71 -0.22 29.25 1.02
C ASP A 71 -0.45 28.82 2.49
N PHE A 72 -0.78 27.58 2.73
CA PHE A 72 -0.97 26.99 4.07
C PHE A 72 0.22 26.16 4.54
N GLY A 73 1.27 26.07 3.74
CA GLY A 73 2.46 25.29 4.05
C GLY A 73 2.37 23.81 3.72
N PHE A 74 1.40 23.39 2.85
CA PHE A 74 1.36 22.01 2.36
C PHE A 74 2.25 21.86 1.15
N SER A 75 3.11 20.86 1.21
CA SER A 75 3.91 20.36 0.10
C SER A 75 3.35 19.03 -0.41
N LEU A 76 4.01 18.44 -1.40
CA LEU A 76 3.61 17.16 -1.97
C LEU A 76 3.52 16.01 -0.93
N LEU A 77 4.38 16.02 0.08
CA LEU A 77 4.44 14.98 1.11
C LEU A 77 3.77 15.33 2.43
N GLY A 78 3.22 16.53 2.57
CA GLY A 78 2.47 16.90 3.76
C GLY A 78 2.68 18.34 4.21
N TRP A 79 2.24 18.63 5.43
CA TRP A 79 2.30 19.96 6.01
C TRP A 79 3.69 20.28 6.55
N MET A 80 4.19 21.48 6.22
CA MET A 80 5.51 21.98 6.63
C MET A 80 6.69 21.09 6.21
N THR A 81 6.46 20.17 5.28
CA THR A 81 7.52 19.32 4.71
C THR A 81 8.23 20.09 3.60
N PRO A 82 9.57 20.14 3.59
CA PRO A 82 10.31 20.78 2.50
C PRO A 82 9.91 20.19 1.13
N PRO A 83 9.78 21.05 0.09
CA PRO A 83 9.42 20.60 -1.25
C PRO A 83 10.64 20.01 -1.97
N GLU A 84 11.05 18.82 -1.57
CA GLU A 84 12.21 18.10 -2.11
C GLU A 84 11.78 16.90 -2.94
N ASP A 85 12.63 16.54 -3.91
CA ASP A 85 12.45 15.34 -4.74
C ASP A 85 12.94 14.10 -3.98
N HIS A 86 12.14 13.04 -4.00
CA HIS A 86 12.50 11.78 -3.33
C HIS A 86 12.24 10.58 -4.24
N ASP A 87 13.07 9.56 -4.09
CA ASP A 87 12.91 8.25 -4.71
C ASP A 87 12.52 7.21 -3.66
N GLY A 88 11.51 6.42 -3.95
CA GLY A 88 11.05 5.31 -3.14
C GLY A 88 11.20 3.98 -3.88
N TYR A 89 11.46 2.91 -3.14
CA TYR A 89 11.67 1.57 -3.68
C TYR A 89 10.87 0.55 -2.90
N SER A 90 10.49 -0.54 -3.56
CA SER A 90 9.93 -1.71 -2.89
C SER A 90 10.39 -3.01 -3.53
N VAL A 91 10.38 -4.05 -2.71
CA VAL A 91 10.57 -5.43 -3.15
C VAL A 91 9.43 -6.26 -2.54
N TYR A 92 8.78 -7.07 -3.37
CA TYR A 92 7.77 -8.01 -2.92
C TYR A 92 8.05 -9.37 -3.56
N ALA A 93 8.20 -10.39 -2.75
CA ALA A 93 8.49 -11.74 -3.21
C ALA A 93 7.62 -12.76 -2.47
N GLY A 94 7.31 -13.86 -3.14
CA GLY A 94 6.54 -14.92 -2.52
C GLY A 94 6.81 -16.27 -3.14
N VAL A 95 6.57 -17.29 -2.34
CA VAL A 95 6.60 -18.70 -2.74
C VAL A 95 5.33 -19.39 -2.26
N ARG A 96 4.81 -20.31 -3.06
CA ARG A 96 3.69 -21.17 -2.69
C ARG A 96 3.93 -22.58 -3.21
N TYR A 97 3.80 -23.56 -2.33
CA TYR A 97 3.89 -24.96 -2.66
C TYR A 97 2.50 -25.59 -2.67
N ASP A 98 2.12 -26.19 -3.80
CA ASP A 98 0.82 -26.83 -4.00
C ASP A 98 0.96 -28.34 -3.69
N ILE A 99 0.16 -28.85 -2.74
CA ILE A 99 0.07 -30.26 -2.34
C ILE A 99 -1.26 -30.79 -2.87
N ASP A 100 -1.28 -31.14 -4.16
CA ASP A 100 -2.50 -31.44 -4.92
C ASP A 100 -3.30 -32.59 -4.30
N ASP A 101 -2.61 -33.65 -3.83
CA ASP A 101 -3.26 -34.82 -3.21
C ASP A 101 -4.08 -34.49 -1.95
N LEU A 102 -3.73 -33.40 -1.28
CA LEU A 102 -4.41 -32.94 -0.07
C LEU A 102 -5.34 -31.74 -0.30
N GLY A 103 -5.33 -31.15 -1.49
CA GLY A 103 -6.01 -29.89 -1.76
C GLY A 103 -5.45 -28.74 -0.92
N LEU A 104 -4.20 -28.85 -0.48
CA LEU A 104 -3.56 -27.90 0.43
C LEU A 104 -2.46 -27.12 -0.31
N LYS A 105 -2.39 -25.81 -0.07
CA LYS A 105 -1.31 -24.95 -0.57
C LYS A 105 -0.71 -24.19 0.60
N LEU A 106 0.59 -24.19 0.70
CA LEU A 106 1.33 -23.46 1.74
C LEU A 106 2.15 -22.35 1.09
N GLY A 107 2.08 -21.15 1.63
CA GLY A 107 2.77 -20.01 1.07
C GLY A 107 3.45 -19.15 2.12
N ALA A 108 4.49 -18.45 1.65
CA ALA A 108 5.19 -17.43 2.39
C ALA A 108 5.46 -16.25 1.47
N GLU A 109 5.28 -15.04 1.97
CA GLU A 109 5.48 -13.80 1.25
C GLU A 109 6.25 -12.82 2.11
N TYR A 110 7.06 -12.00 1.45
CA TYR A 110 7.84 -10.93 2.07
C TYR A 110 7.68 -9.66 1.24
N ASN A 111 7.39 -8.56 1.92
CA ASN A 111 7.36 -7.24 1.31
C ASN A 111 8.27 -6.30 2.10
N TRP A 112 8.99 -5.46 1.39
CA TRP A 112 9.77 -4.36 1.93
C TRP A 112 9.53 -3.10 1.15
N GLY A 113 9.39 -1.98 1.85
CA GLY A 113 9.29 -0.65 1.27
C GLY A 113 10.22 0.34 1.95
N SER A 114 10.89 1.14 1.15
CA SER A 114 11.80 2.18 1.64
C SER A 114 11.04 3.38 2.21
N GLU A 115 11.76 4.31 2.82
CA GLU A 115 11.28 5.56 3.44
C GLU A 115 10.24 6.32 2.58
N TYR A 116 10.52 6.55 1.31
CA TYR A 116 9.66 7.34 0.40
C TYR A 116 8.85 6.46 -0.57
N TRP A 117 8.65 5.20 -0.24
CA TRP A 117 7.84 4.33 -1.08
C TRP A 117 6.36 4.74 -1.10
N ILE A 118 5.79 4.80 -2.32
CA ILE A 118 4.38 5.08 -2.58
C ILE A 118 3.82 3.96 -3.46
N SER A 119 2.90 3.15 -2.93
CA SER A 119 2.44 1.93 -3.60
C SER A 119 1.29 2.12 -4.59
N PHE A 120 0.50 3.18 -4.46
CA PHE A 120 -0.77 3.36 -5.19
C PHE A 120 -1.74 2.17 -5.10
N THR A 121 -1.62 1.35 -4.07
CA THR A 121 -2.58 0.29 -3.82
C THR A 121 -3.64 0.77 -2.85
N PRO A 122 -4.93 0.57 -3.15
CA PRO A 122 -6.00 0.99 -2.24
C PRO A 122 -6.09 0.16 -0.95
N GLY A 123 -5.45 -1.01 -0.89
CA GLY A 123 -5.49 -1.88 0.29
C GLY A 123 -6.86 -2.44 0.61
N HIS A 124 -7.74 -2.56 -0.39
CA HIS A 124 -9.12 -3.02 -0.18
C HIS A 124 -9.23 -4.45 0.32
N ASP A 125 -8.25 -5.28 0.01
CA ASP A 125 -8.21 -6.69 0.39
C ASP A 125 -7.50 -6.93 1.73
N ASP A 126 -6.86 -5.90 2.28
CA ASP A 126 -6.17 -5.96 3.55
C ASP A 126 -7.07 -5.46 4.68
N LEU A 127 -7.11 -6.16 5.82
CA LEU A 127 -8.01 -5.83 6.93
C LEU A 127 -7.65 -4.52 7.64
N TYR A 128 -6.39 -4.13 7.64
CA TYR A 128 -5.91 -2.93 8.30
C TYR A 128 -5.20 -1.99 7.34
N ALA A 129 -4.13 -2.45 6.71
CA ALA A 129 -3.33 -1.65 5.78
C ALA A 129 -2.75 -2.56 4.69
N SER A 130 -2.52 -2.01 3.51
CA SER A 130 -1.89 -2.78 2.45
C SER A 130 -0.45 -3.12 2.79
N LYS A 131 -0.12 -4.41 2.80
CA LYS A 131 1.27 -4.86 2.94
C LYS A 131 2.19 -4.26 1.88
N LEU A 132 1.67 -4.01 0.67
CA LEU A 132 2.43 -3.40 -0.43
C LEU A 132 2.71 -1.92 -0.21
N GLY A 133 1.98 -1.26 0.68
CA GLY A 133 2.16 0.14 1.04
C GLY A 133 3.05 0.37 2.26
N THR A 134 3.53 -0.69 2.88
CA THR A 134 4.35 -0.60 4.09
C THR A 134 5.70 0.03 3.78
N ARG A 135 6.13 0.94 4.65
CA ARG A 135 7.48 1.49 4.72
C ARG A 135 8.20 0.79 5.87
N GLY A 136 8.92 -0.27 5.56
CA GLY A 136 9.44 -1.27 6.47
C GLY A 136 9.18 -2.67 5.92
N ASP A 137 9.03 -3.63 6.79
CA ASP A 137 8.98 -5.05 6.45
C ASP A 137 7.61 -5.68 6.73
N VAL A 138 7.19 -6.61 5.88
CA VAL A 138 6.02 -7.46 6.13
C VAL A 138 6.36 -8.89 5.77
N ILE A 139 6.11 -9.80 6.70
CA ILE A 139 6.18 -11.24 6.46
C ILE A 139 4.77 -11.81 6.55
N GLU A 140 4.39 -12.61 5.56
CA GLU A 140 3.12 -13.34 5.58
C GLU A 140 3.38 -14.84 5.42
N LEU A 141 2.72 -15.63 6.27
CA LEU A 141 2.65 -17.09 6.16
C LEU A 141 1.20 -17.50 6.02
N TYR A 142 0.87 -18.36 5.07
CA TYR A 142 -0.52 -18.78 4.87
C TYR A 142 -0.66 -20.24 4.39
N GLY A 143 -1.84 -20.78 4.68
CA GLY A 143 -2.31 -22.03 4.11
C GLY A 143 -3.65 -21.83 3.42
N ILE A 144 -3.81 -22.42 2.23
CA ILE A 144 -5.07 -22.46 1.50
C ILE A 144 -5.52 -23.91 1.42
N TYR A 145 -6.78 -24.17 1.77
CA TYR A 145 -7.42 -25.47 1.63
C TYR A 145 -8.57 -25.38 0.62
N ASP A 146 -8.43 -26.11 -0.49
CA ASP A 146 -9.46 -26.21 -1.51
C ASP A 146 -10.58 -27.14 -0.99
N LEU A 147 -11.80 -26.62 -0.93
CA LEU A 147 -12.96 -27.35 -0.44
C LEU A 147 -13.59 -28.17 -1.56
N PRO A 148 -13.71 -29.49 -1.42
CA PRO A 148 -14.29 -30.34 -2.46
C PRO A 148 -15.79 -30.11 -2.65
N ALA A 149 -16.45 -29.40 -1.72
CA ALA A 149 -17.89 -29.10 -1.79
C ALA A 149 -18.28 -28.18 -2.95
N GLY A 150 -17.35 -27.39 -3.50
CA GLY A 150 -17.62 -26.52 -4.66
C GLY A 150 -18.03 -27.31 -5.90
N GLU A 151 -17.36 -28.41 -6.18
CA GLU A 151 -17.64 -29.28 -7.34
C GLU A 151 -18.99 -30.00 -7.24
N ALA A 152 -19.49 -30.23 -6.03
CA ALA A 152 -20.80 -30.84 -5.79
C ALA A 152 -21.98 -29.92 -6.17
N ILE A 153 -21.76 -28.61 -6.24
CA ILE A 153 -22.77 -27.62 -6.61
C ILE A 153 -22.75 -27.37 -8.12
N SER A 154 -21.58 -27.21 -8.70
CA SER A 154 -21.36 -26.98 -10.13
C SER A 154 -19.91 -27.31 -10.49
N SER A 155 -19.68 -27.85 -11.67
CA SER A 155 -18.33 -28.08 -12.22
C SER A 155 -17.51 -26.80 -12.42
N LEU A 156 -18.14 -25.64 -12.35
CA LEU A 156 -17.52 -24.31 -12.46
C LEU A 156 -17.30 -23.66 -11.10
N SER A 157 -17.93 -24.16 -10.02
CA SER A 157 -17.78 -23.55 -8.70
C SER A 157 -16.52 -24.03 -8.00
N ARG A 158 -15.87 -23.09 -7.34
CA ARG A 158 -14.68 -23.32 -6.51
C ARG A 158 -14.93 -22.71 -5.13
N ALA A 159 -14.53 -23.40 -4.11
CA ALA A 159 -14.54 -22.87 -2.76
C ALA A 159 -13.22 -23.21 -2.05
N PHE A 160 -12.69 -22.26 -1.31
CA PHE A 160 -11.49 -22.48 -0.52
C PHE A 160 -11.52 -21.67 0.77
N MET A 161 -10.72 -22.09 1.72
CA MET A 161 -10.42 -21.34 2.93
C MET A 161 -8.94 -20.97 2.94
N ARG A 162 -8.63 -19.73 3.38
CA ARG A 162 -7.27 -19.28 3.60
C ARG A 162 -7.11 -18.85 5.05
N LEU A 163 -6.18 -19.47 5.76
CA LEU A 163 -5.71 -19.04 7.06
C LEU A 163 -4.32 -18.45 6.89
N GLY A 164 -4.11 -17.23 7.40
CA GLY A 164 -2.84 -16.56 7.30
C GLY A 164 -2.46 -15.81 8.56
N TYR A 165 -1.17 -15.55 8.66
CA TYR A 165 -0.54 -14.73 9.66
C TYR A 165 0.35 -13.71 8.97
N GLN A 166 0.24 -12.45 9.36
CA GLN A 166 1.06 -11.35 8.87
C GLN A 166 1.72 -10.67 10.06
N HIS A 167 3.00 -10.39 9.92
CA HIS A 167 3.79 -9.57 10.84
C HIS A 167 4.29 -8.37 10.07
N TYR A 168 3.99 -7.18 10.60
CA TYR A 168 4.42 -5.89 10.09
C TYR A 168 5.43 -5.27 11.04
N GLU A 169 6.52 -4.79 10.49
CA GLU A 169 7.51 -3.95 11.17
C GLU A 169 7.64 -2.65 10.36
N TYR A 170 7.26 -1.53 10.99
CA TYR A 170 7.24 -0.23 10.33
C TYR A 170 8.52 0.53 10.69
N ASP A 171 9.35 0.80 9.68
CA ASP A 171 10.56 1.63 9.87
C ASP A 171 10.22 3.13 9.86
N TYR A 172 9.17 3.49 9.11
CA TYR A 172 8.76 4.88 8.91
C TYR A 172 7.25 5.05 9.01
N THR A 173 6.84 6.22 9.47
CA THR A 173 5.43 6.63 9.41
C THR A 173 4.93 6.82 7.98
N GLY A 174 3.60 6.95 7.80
CA GLY A 174 2.99 7.19 6.50
C GLY A 174 2.78 5.95 5.64
N SER A 175 3.09 4.76 6.16
CA SER A 175 2.77 3.49 5.51
C SER A 175 1.27 3.40 5.21
N GLY A 176 0.93 2.97 3.99
CA GLY A 176 -0.46 2.88 3.55
C GLY A 176 -1.11 4.21 3.16
N TYR A 177 -0.48 5.33 3.38
CA TYR A 177 -0.92 6.62 2.87
C TYR A 177 -0.23 6.93 1.53
N TRP A 178 -0.94 7.50 0.61
CA TRP A 178 -0.39 7.87 -0.70
C TRP A 178 0.69 8.91 -0.57
N LEU A 179 0.39 9.92 0.24
CA LEU A 179 1.24 11.04 0.51
C LEU A 179 1.39 11.16 2.03
N GLY A 180 2.59 11.29 2.47
CA GLY A 180 2.90 11.49 3.88
C GLY A 180 4.41 11.54 4.04
N ALA A 181 4.88 12.59 4.70
CA ALA A 181 6.29 12.67 5.06
C ALA A 181 6.63 11.51 5.98
N PRO A 182 7.64 10.72 5.64
CA PRO A 182 8.13 9.69 6.54
C PRO A 182 8.81 10.32 7.75
N VAL A 183 8.57 9.74 8.90
CA VAL A 183 9.33 9.98 10.13
C VAL A 183 9.84 8.64 10.59
N ASP A 184 11.14 8.54 10.81
CA ASP A 184 11.78 7.36 11.36
C ASP A 184 11.13 6.98 12.70
N MET A 185 10.78 5.70 12.88
CA MET A 185 10.06 5.23 14.06
C MET A 185 10.84 5.48 15.35
N ASP A 186 12.16 5.41 15.31
CA ASP A 186 13.03 5.74 16.45
C ASP A 186 12.97 7.22 16.85
N GLN A 187 12.53 8.09 15.94
CA GLN A 187 12.46 9.55 16.15
C GLN A 187 11.05 10.05 16.48
N THR A 188 10.04 9.21 16.40
CA THR A 188 8.64 9.62 16.58
C THR A 188 8.34 10.21 17.94
N ALA A 189 9.03 9.77 18.99
CA ALA A 189 8.85 10.28 20.36
C ALA A 189 9.20 11.77 20.52
N VAL A 190 10.03 12.32 19.65
CA VAL A 190 10.51 13.71 19.68
C VAL A 190 9.90 14.57 18.57
N TYR A 191 9.09 13.98 17.68
CA TYR A 191 8.49 14.70 16.55
C TYR A 191 7.17 15.38 16.95
N PRO A 192 7.13 16.71 17.06
CA PRO A 192 5.97 17.41 17.62
C PRO A 192 4.74 17.44 16.72
N GLY A 193 4.85 16.96 15.48
CA GLY A 193 3.77 16.98 14.49
C GLY A 193 2.85 15.76 14.52
N LEU A 194 3.18 14.72 15.29
CA LEU A 194 2.36 13.51 15.35
C LEU A 194 1.21 13.69 16.35
N MET A 195 -0.01 13.59 15.85
CA MET A 195 -1.22 13.68 16.70
C MET A 195 -1.46 12.41 17.52
N TYR A 196 -0.92 11.28 17.09
CA TYR A 196 -1.05 9.97 17.74
C TYR A 196 0.31 9.27 17.73
N ALA A 197 0.55 8.43 18.73
CA ALA A 197 1.72 7.55 18.72
C ALA A 197 1.60 6.56 17.54
N PRO A 198 2.61 6.46 16.68
CA PRO A 198 2.59 5.51 15.58
C PRO A 198 2.71 4.08 16.09
N ILE A 199 2.25 3.15 15.28
CA ILE A 199 2.41 1.71 15.53
C ILE A 199 3.73 1.28 14.91
N GLU A 200 4.62 0.72 15.71
CA GLU A 200 5.91 0.19 15.26
C GLU A 200 5.77 -1.22 14.69
N THR A 201 4.99 -2.08 15.36
CA THR A 201 4.76 -3.46 14.92
C THR A 201 3.29 -3.82 14.98
N MET A 202 2.85 -4.70 14.09
CA MET A 202 1.49 -5.21 14.09
C MET A 202 1.48 -6.70 13.69
N ASP A 203 0.76 -7.49 14.46
CA ASP A 203 0.49 -8.89 14.16
C ASP A 203 -0.97 -9.06 13.76
N GLN A 204 -1.21 -9.79 12.67
CA GLN A 204 -2.55 -10.08 12.18
C GLN A 204 -2.70 -11.57 11.87
N VAL A 205 -3.76 -12.17 12.40
CA VAL A 205 -4.22 -13.50 11.99
C VAL A 205 -5.55 -13.34 11.29
N TYR A 206 -5.71 -13.94 10.12
CA TYR A 206 -6.94 -13.86 9.35
C TYR A 206 -7.39 -15.25 8.85
N LEU A 207 -8.69 -15.40 8.72
CA LEU A 207 -9.34 -16.52 8.08
C LEU A 207 -10.31 -15.99 7.03
N THR A 208 -10.11 -16.38 5.77
CA THR A 208 -11.03 -16.06 4.69
C THR A 208 -11.69 -17.31 4.15
N PHE A 209 -12.92 -17.17 3.71
CA PHE A 209 -13.66 -18.15 2.95
C PHE A 209 -14.10 -17.52 1.64
N GLU A 210 -13.74 -18.13 0.53
CA GLU A 210 -14.15 -17.67 -0.79
C GLU A 210 -14.88 -18.77 -1.55
N ALA A 211 -15.96 -18.39 -2.22
CA ALA A 211 -16.71 -19.26 -3.09
C ALA A 211 -17.05 -18.55 -4.40
N TRP A 212 -16.80 -19.21 -5.51
CA TRP A 212 -17.07 -18.74 -6.86
C TRP A 212 -18.14 -19.63 -7.49
N PHE A 213 -19.16 -19.03 -8.13
CA PHE A 213 -20.32 -19.72 -8.72
C PHE A 213 -20.47 -19.38 -10.19
#